data_c25e3dcc8e9db0cb2422360546699273
#
_entry.id   c25e3dcc8e9db0cb2422360546699273
#
_cell.length_a   1.000
_cell.length_b   1.000
_cell.length_c   1.000
_cell.angle_alpha   90.00
_cell.angle_beta   90.00
_cell.angle_gamma   90.00
#
_symmetry.space_group_name_H-M   'P 1'
#
loop_
_entity.id
_entity.type
_entity.pdbx_description
1 polymer ?
#
loop_
_entity_poly.entity_id
_entity_poly.type
_entity_poly.pdbx_seq_one_letter_code
_entity_poly.pdbx_strand_id
1 'polypeptide(L)'
;VIRRQRQMCIRDRYMVCPFCNAQDTAVVDSRKNVDGDAIRRRRECSACNTRFTTYEKSEIELIVKKRNGNLEEFQYEKLFDGVENAFGGQDLSDKQLKNLVESIYLDIKSHGKKIESKIIGETVLNHLKDINEVAYLRFASVYKEFSQISDFEKEAAEFN
;
A
#
# COMPACT_ATOMS: atom_id res chain seq x y z
N VAL A 1 -29.29 -39.04 -1.79
CA VAL A 1 -28.78 -37.66 -1.69
C VAL A 1 -27.48 -37.71 -0.89
N ILE A 2 -26.33 -37.68 -1.58
CA ILE A 2 -25.00 -37.75 -0.97
C ILE A 2 -24.67 -36.37 -0.39
N ARG A 3 -24.72 -36.20 0.93
CA ARG A 3 -24.15 -35.04 1.61
C ARG A 3 -22.65 -35.03 1.34
N ARG A 4 -22.18 -34.13 0.46
CA ARG A 4 -20.76 -33.79 0.39
C ARG A 4 -20.29 -33.30 1.78
N GLN A 5 -19.61 -34.18 2.50
CA GLN A 5 -18.81 -33.77 3.66
C GLN A 5 -17.76 -32.80 3.12
N ARG A 6 -17.91 -31.52 3.46
CA ARG A 6 -16.84 -30.53 3.23
C ARG A 6 -15.65 -31.00 4.06
N GLN A 7 -14.64 -31.53 3.39
CA GLN A 7 -13.34 -31.74 4.02
C GLN A 7 -12.89 -30.34 4.51
N MET A 8 -13.02 -30.11 5.82
CA MET A 8 -12.45 -28.95 6.49
C MET A 8 -10.93 -29.03 6.31
N CYS A 9 -10.36 -28.11 5.51
CA CYS A 9 -8.95 -28.06 5.29
C CYS A 9 -8.22 -27.90 6.63
N ILE A 10 -7.27 -28.78 6.90
CA ILE A 10 -6.43 -28.81 8.11
C ILE A 10 -5.73 -27.44 8.36
N ARG A 11 -5.53 -26.64 7.31
CA ARG A 11 -4.91 -25.30 7.38
C ARG A 11 -5.71 -24.25 8.15
N ASP A 12 -7.01 -24.44 8.35
CA ASP A 12 -7.87 -23.45 9.02
C ASP A 12 -7.77 -23.50 10.56
N ARG A 13 -7.05 -24.47 11.14
CA ARG A 13 -7.00 -24.75 12.58
C ARG A 13 -5.91 -24.00 13.35
N TYR A 14 -5.00 -23.27 12.69
CA TYR A 14 -3.84 -22.67 13.37
C TYR A 14 -4.07 -21.27 13.97
N MET A 15 -5.30 -20.78 13.96
CA MET A 15 -5.60 -19.49 14.57
C MET A 15 -6.01 -19.66 16.01
N VAL A 16 -5.21 -19.10 16.92
CA VAL A 16 -5.48 -19.09 18.36
C VAL A 16 -6.69 -18.19 18.67
N CYS A 17 -7.54 -18.64 19.57
CA CYS A 17 -8.65 -17.82 20.05
C CYS A 17 -8.16 -16.62 20.85
N PRO A 18 -8.52 -15.36 20.50
CA PRO A 18 -8.06 -14.18 21.23
C PRO A 18 -8.67 -14.01 22.63
N PHE A 19 -9.67 -14.83 22.97
CA PHE A 19 -10.38 -14.72 24.26
C PHE A 19 -9.93 -15.76 25.29
N CYS A 20 -9.64 -16.98 24.85
CA CYS A 20 -9.26 -18.07 25.77
C CYS A 20 -7.94 -18.77 25.40
N ASN A 21 -7.23 -18.29 24.39
CA ASN A 21 -5.97 -18.85 23.89
C ASN A 21 -6.02 -20.33 23.44
N ALA A 22 -7.22 -20.90 23.25
CA ALA A 22 -7.35 -22.23 22.68
C ALA A 22 -6.88 -22.25 21.23
N GLN A 23 -6.17 -23.32 20.85
CA GLN A 23 -5.59 -23.44 19.50
C GLN A 23 -6.59 -23.97 18.46
N ASP A 24 -7.74 -24.49 18.91
CA ASP A 24 -8.74 -25.07 18.00
C ASP A 24 -9.87 -24.08 17.74
N THR A 25 -9.82 -23.48 16.56
CA THR A 25 -10.86 -22.57 16.04
C THR A 25 -11.29 -23.02 14.64
N ALA A 26 -12.59 -22.99 14.37
CA ALA A 26 -13.15 -23.37 13.08
C ALA A 26 -13.63 -22.16 12.29
N VAL A 27 -13.43 -22.16 10.98
CA VAL A 27 -14.01 -21.16 10.08
C VAL A 27 -15.46 -21.54 9.78
N VAL A 28 -16.41 -20.72 10.19
CA VAL A 28 -17.85 -20.94 9.98
C VAL A 28 -18.37 -20.21 8.73
N ASP A 29 -17.72 -19.11 8.31
CA ASP A 29 -18.08 -18.36 7.11
C ASP A 29 -16.84 -17.69 6.51
N SER A 30 -16.78 -17.58 5.18
CA SER A 30 -15.71 -16.92 4.43
C SER A 30 -16.30 -16.10 3.29
N ARG A 31 -16.00 -14.83 3.24
CA ARG A 31 -16.46 -13.91 2.18
C ARG A 31 -15.33 -12.96 1.79
N LYS A 32 -15.34 -12.51 0.53
CA LYS A 32 -14.51 -11.35 0.15
C LYS A 32 -14.99 -10.13 0.94
N ASN A 33 -14.05 -9.25 1.33
CA ASN A 33 -14.43 -7.96 1.87
C ASN A 33 -15.03 -7.08 0.76
N VAL A 34 -15.56 -5.92 1.13
CA VAL A 34 -16.23 -4.99 0.20
C VAL A 34 -15.27 -4.51 -0.88
N ASP A 35 -14.01 -4.28 -0.54
CA ASP A 35 -12.97 -3.75 -1.43
C ASP A 35 -12.33 -4.85 -2.31
N GLY A 36 -12.57 -6.13 -1.99
CA GLY A 36 -12.07 -7.28 -2.74
C GLY A 36 -10.61 -7.65 -2.49
N ASP A 37 -9.88 -6.90 -1.65
CA ASP A 37 -8.46 -7.06 -1.34
C ASP A 37 -8.17 -8.06 -0.20
N ALA A 38 -9.20 -8.50 0.53
CA ALA A 38 -9.08 -9.41 1.66
C ALA A 38 -10.19 -10.47 1.69
N ILE A 39 -9.91 -11.59 2.32
CA ILE A 39 -10.90 -12.60 2.68
C ILE A 39 -11.25 -12.39 4.16
N ARG A 40 -12.50 -12.02 4.42
CA ARG A 40 -13.06 -11.97 5.76
C ARG A 40 -13.51 -13.37 6.16
N ARG A 41 -12.96 -13.88 7.27
CA ARG A 41 -13.34 -15.18 7.82
C ARG A 41 -13.99 -15.00 9.18
N ARG A 42 -15.19 -15.56 9.37
CA ARG A 42 -15.83 -15.66 10.68
C ARG A 42 -15.44 -16.98 11.31
N ARG A 43 -14.85 -16.92 12.49
CA ARG A 43 -14.36 -18.09 13.23
C ARG A 43 -15.16 -18.29 14.49
N GLU A 44 -15.22 -19.55 14.94
CA GLU A 44 -15.80 -19.97 16.20
C GLU A 44 -14.79 -20.82 16.96
N CYS A 45 -14.59 -20.50 18.23
CA CYS A 45 -13.72 -21.28 19.12
C CYS A 45 -14.48 -22.48 19.66
N SER A 46 -13.89 -23.69 19.57
CA SER A 46 -14.49 -24.91 20.11
C SER A 46 -14.48 -24.97 21.65
N ALA A 47 -13.57 -24.25 22.32
CA ALA A 47 -13.43 -24.27 23.77
C ALA A 47 -14.36 -23.28 24.50
N CYS A 48 -14.50 -22.03 23.99
CA CYS A 48 -15.32 -21.00 24.65
C CYS A 48 -16.54 -20.57 23.83
N ASN A 49 -16.79 -21.18 22.68
CA ASN A 49 -17.89 -20.88 21.74
C ASN A 49 -17.99 -19.41 21.29
N THR A 50 -16.93 -18.64 21.54
CA THR A 50 -16.91 -17.23 21.13
C THR A 50 -16.60 -17.12 19.65
N ARG A 51 -17.33 -16.23 18.97
CA ARG A 51 -17.13 -15.94 17.54
C ARG A 51 -16.31 -14.68 17.36
N PHE A 52 -15.33 -14.75 16.47
CA PHE A 52 -14.48 -13.60 16.11
C PHE A 52 -14.25 -13.57 14.59
N THR A 53 -13.76 -12.44 14.11
CA THR A 53 -13.50 -12.24 12.69
C THR A 53 -12.01 -12.07 12.46
N THR A 54 -11.49 -12.72 11.42
CA THR A 54 -10.13 -12.53 10.93
C THR A 54 -10.16 -12.09 9.48
N TYR A 55 -9.13 -11.35 9.06
CA TYR A 55 -8.92 -10.94 7.69
C TYR A 55 -7.63 -11.55 7.19
N GLU A 56 -7.71 -12.18 6.02
CA GLU A 56 -6.55 -12.70 5.30
C GLU A 56 -6.29 -11.74 4.13
N LYS A 57 -5.18 -11.02 4.21
CA LYS A 57 -4.71 -10.12 3.15
C LYS A 57 -3.44 -10.69 2.53
N SER A 58 -3.24 -10.44 1.24
CA SER A 58 -1.96 -10.71 0.61
C SER A 58 -0.99 -9.60 1.00
N GLU A 59 0.08 -9.96 1.70
CA GLU A 59 1.19 -9.06 1.98
C GLU A 59 2.20 -9.19 0.85
N ILE A 60 2.42 -8.08 0.12
CA ILE A 60 3.37 -8.04 -0.99
C ILE A 60 4.54 -7.19 -0.53
N GLU A 61 5.66 -7.82 -0.27
CA GLU A 61 6.93 -7.14 -0.08
C GLU A 61 7.43 -6.59 -1.42
N LEU A 62 7.40 -5.27 -1.55
CA LEU A 62 7.96 -4.59 -2.72
C LEU A 62 9.45 -4.36 -2.49
N ILE A 63 10.26 -4.67 -3.49
CA ILE A 63 11.71 -4.46 -3.46
C ILE A 63 12.07 -3.35 -4.43
N VAL A 64 12.78 -2.35 -3.94
CA VAL A 64 13.26 -1.20 -4.70
C VAL A 64 14.71 -1.43 -5.11
N LYS A 65 14.97 -1.36 -6.41
CA LYS A 65 16.32 -1.29 -6.96
C LYS A 65 16.74 0.17 -7.08
N LYS A 66 17.73 0.56 -6.28
CA LYS A 66 18.30 1.91 -6.31
C LYS A 66 19.19 2.16 -7.53
N ARG A 67 19.49 3.44 -7.82
CA ARG A 67 20.40 3.85 -8.93
C ARG A 67 21.79 3.20 -8.84
N ASN A 68 22.29 2.95 -7.62
CA ASN A 68 23.55 2.27 -7.37
C ASN A 68 23.48 0.73 -7.49
N GLY A 69 22.32 0.17 -7.85
CA GLY A 69 22.10 -1.27 -7.99
C GLY A 69 21.69 -2.00 -6.70
N ASN A 70 21.75 -1.35 -5.54
CA ASN A 70 21.34 -1.95 -4.27
C ASN A 70 19.83 -2.24 -4.25
N LEU A 71 19.49 -3.34 -3.59
CA LEU A 71 18.10 -3.73 -3.36
C LEU A 71 17.72 -3.38 -1.93
N GLU A 72 16.61 -2.69 -1.76
CA GLU A 72 16.04 -2.34 -0.46
C GLU A 72 14.54 -2.66 -0.45
N GLU A 73 14.00 -2.91 0.73
CA GLU A 73 12.56 -3.00 0.93
C GLU A 73 11.91 -1.62 0.71
N PHE A 74 10.75 -1.63 0.05
CA PHE A 74 9.96 -0.41 -0.12
C PHE A 74 9.43 0.05 1.23
N GLN A 75 9.66 1.32 1.56
CA GLN A 75 9.18 1.94 2.79
C GLN A 75 8.08 2.93 2.46
N TYR A 76 6.85 2.60 2.87
CA TYR A 76 5.68 3.43 2.64
C TYR A 76 5.82 4.82 3.30
N GLU A 77 6.44 4.86 4.48
CA GLU A 77 6.70 6.10 5.22
C GLU A 77 7.56 7.07 4.40
N LYS A 78 8.59 6.58 3.70
CA LYS A 78 9.42 7.43 2.83
C LYS A 78 8.63 8.01 1.65
N LEU A 79 7.69 7.25 1.10
CA LEU A 79 6.81 7.76 0.06
C LEU A 79 5.89 8.84 0.63
N PHE A 80 5.28 8.57 1.79
CA PHE A 80 4.39 9.52 2.47
C PHE A 80 5.10 10.84 2.78
N ASP A 81 6.25 10.78 3.46
CA ASP A 81 7.06 11.95 3.83
C ASP A 81 7.50 12.74 2.59
N GLY A 82 7.89 12.04 1.51
CA GLY A 82 8.29 12.67 0.26
C GLY A 82 7.17 13.47 -0.41
N VAL A 83 5.96 12.92 -0.43
CA VAL A 83 4.77 13.60 -0.97
C VAL A 83 4.32 14.74 -0.04
N GLU A 84 4.29 14.54 1.28
CA GLU A 84 3.93 15.57 2.26
C GLU A 84 4.87 16.77 2.17
N ASN A 85 6.19 16.55 2.12
CA ASN A 85 7.19 17.60 1.99
C ASN A 85 7.05 18.38 0.68
N ALA A 86 6.60 17.74 -0.41
CA ALA A 86 6.34 18.43 -1.67
C ALA A 86 5.21 19.46 -1.54
N PHE A 87 4.17 19.16 -0.76
CA PHE A 87 3.10 20.14 -0.49
C PHE A 87 3.55 21.25 0.48
N GLY A 88 4.47 20.99 1.41
CA GLY A 88 5.17 22.01 2.21
C GLY A 88 4.29 23.07 2.86
N GLY A 89 3.21 22.65 3.57
CA GLY A 89 2.31 23.56 4.28
C GLY A 89 1.23 24.20 3.40
N GLN A 90 0.99 23.71 2.19
CA GLN A 90 -0.20 24.04 1.42
C GLN A 90 -1.42 23.35 2.03
N ASP A 91 -2.61 23.96 1.87
CA ASP A 91 -3.87 23.47 2.43
C ASP A 91 -4.35 22.15 1.80
N LEU A 92 -3.66 21.07 2.14
CA LEU A 92 -4.10 19.72 1.86
C LEU A 92 -4.53 19.07 3.17
N SER A 93 -5.78 18.64 3.27
CA SER A 93 -6.22 17.91 4.46
C SER A 93 -5.51 16.56 4.57
N ASP A 94 -5.27 16.07 5.80
CA ASP A 94 -4.64 14.77 6.06
C ASP A 94 -5.33 13.63 5.30
N LYS A 95 -6.65 13.73 5.13
CA LYS A 95 -7.41 12.73 4.38
C LYS A 95 -7.09 12.76 2.89
N GLN A 96 -6.95 13.94 2.31
CA GLN A 96 -6.60 14.09 0.89
C GLN A 96 -5.17 13.61 0.63
N LEU A 97 -4.23 13.96 1.51
CA LEU A 97 -2.85 13.49 1.44
C LEU A 97 -2.78 11.96 1.50
N LYS A 98 -3.45 11.34 2.46
CA LYS A 98 -3.52 9.87 2.58
C LYS A 98 -4.09 9.21 1.33
N ASN A 99 -5.19 9.75 0.79
CA ASN A 99 -5.79 9.21 -0.43
C ASN A 99 -4.87 9.33 -1.64
N LEU A 100 -4.15 10.44 -1.75
CA LEU A 100 -3.17 10.66 -2.82
C LEU A 100 -2.02 9.65 -2.71
N VAL A 101 -1.41 9.53 -1.54
CA VAL A 101 -0.30 8.59 -1.31
C VAL A 101 -0.75 7.15 -1.56
N GLU A 102 -1.96 6.79 -1.16
CA GLU A 102 -2.52 5.45 -1.42
C GLU A 102 -2.69 5.20 -2.93
N SER A 103 -3.19 6.18 -3.70
CA SER A 103 -3.33 6.04 -5.14
C SER A 103 -1.96 5.88 -5.83
N ILE A 104 -0.95 6.65 -5.41
CA ILE A 104 0.43 6.52 -5.89
C ILE A 104 0.99 5.13 -5.55
N TYR A 105 0.77 4.66 -4.32
CA TYR A 105 1.23 3.34 -3.87
C TYR A 105 0.62 2.20 -4.66
N LEU A 106 -0.69 2.27 -4.95
CA LEU A 106 -1.38 1.28 -5.79
C LEU A 106 -0.82 1.24 -7.21
N ASP A 107 -0.52 2.41 -7.78
CA ASP A 107 0.10 2.51 -9.10
C ASP A 107 1.51 1.91 -9.10
N ILE A 108 2.34 2.26 -8.11
CA ILE A 108 3.65 1.64 -7.90
C ILE A 108 3.54 0.11 -7.82
N LYS A 109 2.57 -0.43 -7.04
CA LYS A 109 2.33 -1.89 -6.94
C LYS A 109 2.00 -2.55 -8.28
N SER A 110 1.34 -1.83 -9.18
CA SER A 110 0.96 -2.36 -10.49
C SER A 110 2.17 -2.73 -11.35
N HIS A 111 3.34 -2.12 -11.11
CA HIS A 111 4.59 -2.41 -11.82
C HIS A 111 5.26 -3.72 -11.39
N GLY A 112 4.74 -4.41 -10.35
CA GLY A 112 5.22 -5.71 -9.91
C GLY A 112 6.02 -5.70 -8.60
N LYS A 113 6.60 -6.84 -8.24
CA LYS A 113 7.28 -7.02 -6.94
C LYS A 113 8.64 -6.31 -6.85
N LYS A 114 9.34 -6.13 -7.97
CA LYS A 114 10.66 -5.48 -8.03
C LYS A 114 10.59 -4.25 -8.92
N ILE A 115 10.85 -3.09 -8.35
CA ILE A 115 10.64 -1.79 -8.98
C ILE A 115 11.93 -0.98 -8.92
N GLU A 116 12.26 -0.27 -9.99
CA GLU A 116 13.36 0.68 -9.98
C GLU A 116 12.95 1.98 -9.27
N SER A 117 13.86 2.56 -8.48
CA SER A 117 13.59 3.83 -7.79
C SER A 117 13.22 4.97 -8.75
N LYS A 118 13.66 4.87 -10.00
CA LYS A 118 13.30 5.80 -11.08
C LYS A 118 11.80 5.77 -11.37
N ILE A 119 11.21 4.58 -11.49
CA ILE A 119 9.77 4.41 -11.74
C ILE A 119 8.95 5.01 -10.60
N ILE A 120 9.39 4.81 -9.35
CA ILE A 120 8.71 5.39 -8.18
C ILE A 120 8.67 6.91 -8.29
N GLY A 121 9.81 7.55 -8.56
CA GLY A 121 9.86 9.01 -8.69
C GLY A 121 9.03 9.54 -9.86
N GLU A 122 9.05 8.87 -11.01
CA GLU A 122 8.24 9.23 -12.18
C GLU A 122 6.75 9.08 -11.89
N THR A 123 6.34 8.00 -11.18
CA THR A 123 4.95 7.81 -10.77
C THR A 123 4.48 8.93 -9.84
N VAL A 124 5.29 9.31 -8.84
CA VAL A 124 4.96 10.44 -7.95
C VAL A 124 4.81 11.74 -8.75
N LEU A 125 5.75 12.05 -9.64
CA LEU A 125 5.71 13.25 -10.48
C LEU A 125 4.44 13.30 -11.35
N ASN A 126 4.06 12.19 -11.96
CA ASN A 126 2.85 12.12 -12.78
C ASN A 126 1.59 12.44 -11.96
N HIS A 127 1.45 11.88 -10.77
CA HIS A 127 0.32 12.21 -9.90
C HIS A 127 0.32 13.64 -9.40
N LEU A 128 1.49 14.21 -9.08
CA LEU A 128 1.60 15.60 -8.63
C LEU A 128 1.32 16.61 -9.75
N LYS A 129 1.69 16.29 -10.99
CA LYS A 129 1.52 17.15 -12.15
C LYS A 129 0.06 17.57 -12.35
N ASP A 130 -0.87 16.63 -12.15
CA ASP A 130 -2.30 16.87 -12.35
C ASP A 130 -2.98 17.56 -11.15
N ILE A 131 -2.32 17.58 -9.98
CA ILE A 131 -2.93 18.06 -8.74
C ILE A 131 -2.39 19.42 -8.33
N ASN A 132 -1.06 19.61 -8.40
CA ASN A 132 -0.43 20.83 -7.92
C ASN A 132 0.95 21.04 -8.54
N GLU A 133 1.07 22.02 -9.40
CA GLU A 133 2.30 22.36 -10.11
C GLU A 133 3.45 22.75 -9.18
N VAL A 134 3.15 23.41 -8.05
CA VAL A 134 4.17 23.82 -7.07
C VAL A 134 4.70 22.61 -6.32
N ALA A 135 3.82 21.69 -5.91
CA ALA A 135 4.23 20.43 -5.28
C ALA A 135 5.05 19.56 -6.26
N TYR A 136 4.64 19.52 -7.53
CA TYR A 136 5.41 18.89 -8.60
C TYR A 136 6.84 19.46 -8.68
N LEU A 137 7.00 20.79 -8.81
CA LEU A 137 8.30 21.42 -8.92
C LEU A 137 9.19 21.19 -7.69
N ARG A 138 8.61 21.24 -6.50
CA ARG A 138 9.33 20.93 -5.26
C ARG A 138 9.83 19.49 -5.25
N PHE A 139 8.98 18.53 -5.57
CA PHE A 139 9.38 17.13 -5.65
C PHE A 139 10.42 16.90 -6.75
N ALA A 140 10.19 17.46 -7.95
CA ALA A 140 11.11 17.37 -9.07
C ALA A 140 12.50 17.91 -8.73
N SER A 141 12.57 19.03 -8.01
CA SER A 141 13.85 19.66 -7.66
C SER A 141 14.75 18.76 -6.82
N VAL A 142 14.15 18.00 -5.87
CA VAL A 142 14.89 17.03 -5.05
C VAL A 142 15.17 15.75 -5.82
N TYR A 143 14.16 15.23 -6.51
CA TYR A 143 14.26 13.95 -7.23
C TYR A 143 15.24 14.01 -8.41
N LYS A 144 15.20 15.10 -9.20
CA LYS A 144 16.08 15.35 -10.35
C LYS A 144 17.38 16.07 -9.97
N GLU A 145 17.57 16.37 -8.67
CA GLU A 145 18.78 17.00 -8.12
C GLU A 145 19.11 18.35 -8.81
N PHE A 146 18.10 19.25 -8.89
CA PHE A 146 18.31 20.58 -9.51
C PHE A 146 19.45 21.33 -8.83
N SER A 147 20.34 21.89 -9.63
CA SER A 147 21.51 22.64 -9.16
C SER A 147 21.52 24.11 -9.59
N GLN A 148 20.71 24.48 -10.57
CA GLN A 148 20.68 25.83 -11.15
C GLN A 148 19.22 26.30 -11.33
N ILE A 149 19.03 27.62 -11.39
CA ILE A 149 17.71 28.24 -11.65
C ILE A 149 17.15 27.78 -12.99
N SER A 150 18.00 27.62 -14.00
CA SER A 150 17.61 27.13 -15.32
C SER A 150 16.96 25.73 -15.34
N ASP A 151 17.21 24.92 -14.31
CA ASP A 151 16.59 23.60 -14.18
C ASP A 151 15.12 23.76 -13.80
N PHE A 152 14.79 24.72 -12.92
CA PHE A 152 13.41 25.08 -12.57
C PHE A 152 12.67 25.70 -13.76
N GLU A 153 13.33 26.58 -14.53
CA GLU A 153 12.72 27.21 -15.71
C GLU A 153 12.33 26.17 -16.76
N LYS A 154 13.21 25.22 -17.04
CA LYS A 154 12.94 24.12 -17.99
C LYS A 154 11.76 23.26 -17.52
N GLU A 155 11.74 22.90 -16.25
CA GLU A 155 10.68 22.06 -15.71
C GLU A 155 9.34 22.79 -15.64
N ALA A 156 9.34 24.08 -15.29
CA ALA A 156 8.15 24.92 -15.29
C ALA A 156 7.58 25.15 -16.72
N ALA A 157 8.44 25.15 -17.74
CA ALA A 157 7.99 25.29 -19.13
C ALA A 157 7.15 24.09 -19.63
N GLU A 158 7.19 22.95 -18.94
CA GLU A 158 6.34 21.80 -19.26
C GLU A 158 4.85 22.03 -18.91
N PHE A 159 4.53 23.09 -18.14
CA PHE A 159 3.15 23.45 -17.77
C PHE A 159 2.57 24.57 -18.63
N ASN A 160 3.35 25.19 -19.51
CA ASN A 160 2.93 26.20 -20.49
C ASN A 160 2.81 25.53 -21.86
#